data_80314d229f607c8205827f58f5388acc
#
_entry.id   80314d229f607c8205827f58f5388acc
#
_cell.length_a   1.000
_cell.length_b   1.000
_cell.length_c   1.000
_cell.angle_alpha   90.00
_cell.angle_beta   90.00
_cell.angle_gamma   90.00
#
_symmetry.space_group_name_H-M   'P 1'
#
loop_
_entity.id
_entity.type
_entity.pdbx_description
1 polymer ?
#
loop_
_entity_poly.entity_id
_entity_poly.type
_entity_poly.pdbx_seq_one_letter_code
_entity_poly.pdbx_strand_id
1 'polypeptide(L)'
;MSIKERDLGIKKHEAVLEIEEKFPVMTAEFKRIQAQQYELFCRKQSNYGPDNISMGSSLEREQDRKLSLQGLFFRLNDKINRYKQMIMFGSNDAVGESLDDTFKDISVYGIIAQLVQSGKWGK
;
A
#
# COMPACT_ATOMS: atom_id res chain seq x y z
N MET A 1 1.03 17.79 -21.91
CA MET A 1 1.74 16.48 -21.90
C MET A 1 2.73 16.44 -23.06
N SER A 2 3.96 16.05 -22.77
CA SER A 2 4.99 15.90 -23.81
C SER A 2 4.72 14.66 -24.68
N ILE A 3 5.34 14.63 -25.86
CA ILE A 3 5.22 13.47 -26.78
C ILE A 3 5.72 12.21 -26.08
N LYS A 4 6.81 12.30 -25.32
CA LYS A 4 7.38 11.17 -24.58
C LYS A 4 6.42 10.62 -23.51
N GLU A 5 5.75 11.47 -22.78
CA GLU A 5 4.75 11.07 -21.78
C GLU A 5 3.54 10.41 -22.43
N ARG A 6 3.14 10.92 -23.58
CA ARG A 6 2.04 10.36 -24.37
C ARG A 6 2.36 8.95 -24.84
N ASP A 7 3.57 8.74 -25.36
CA ASP A 7 4.01 7.44 -25.84
C ASP A 7 4.08 6.42 -24.70
N LEU A 8 4.59 6.82 -23.52
CA LEU A 8 4.60 5.97 -22.34
C LEU A 8 3.19 5.58 -21.89
N GLY A 9 2.24 6.51 -21.98
CA GLY A 9 0.84 6.25 -21.66
C GLY A 9 0.22 5.22 -22.57
N ILE A 10 0.48 5.32 -23.89
CA ILE A 10 0.00 4.35 -24.88
C ILE A 10 0.59 2.96 -24.61
N LYS A 11 1.90 2.86 -24.35
CA LYS A 11 2.54 1.58 -24.04
C LYS A 11 1.98 0.92 -22.79
N LYS A 12 1.70 1.69 -21.74
CA LYS A 12 1.07 1.19 -20.51
C LYS A 12 -0.33 0.64 -20.78
N HIS A 13 -1.11 1.36 -21.60
CA HIS A 13 -2.44 0.91 -21.99
C HIS A 13 -2.40 -0.41 -22.76
N GLU A 14 -1.48 -0.53 -23.71
CA GLU A 14 -1.29 -1.76 -24.48
C GLU A 14 -0.90 -2.95 -23.59
N ALA A 15 -0.01 -2.74 -22.62
CA ALA A 15 0.40 -3.78 -21.69
C ALA A 15 -0.78 -4.23 -20.80
N VAL A 16 -1.60 -3.29 -20.36
CA VAL A 16 -2.80 -3.59 -19.58
C VAL A 16 -3.76 -4.47 -20.38
N LEU A 17 -4.06 -4.07 -21.62
CA LEU A 17 -4.96 -4.84 -22.49
C LEU A 17 -4.43 -6.23 -22.76
N GLU A 18 -3.13 -6.36 -23.03
CA GLU A 18 -2.49 -7.65 -23.27
C GLU A 18 -2.64 -8.60 -22.08
N ILE A 19 -2.35 -8.13 -20.89
CA ILE A 19 -2.39 -8.96 -19.68
C ILE A 19 -3.82 -9.27 -19.26
N GLU A 20 -4.74 -8.32 -19.42
CA GLU A 20 -6.16 -8.56 -19.15
C GLU A 20 -6.73 -9.62 -20.09
N GLU A 21 -6.28 -9.65 -21.34
CA GLU A 21 -6.70 -10.66 -22.30
C GLU A 21 -6.13 -12.04 -21.97
N LYS A 22 -4.83 -12.09 -21.62
CA LYS A 22 -4.17 -13.36 -21.29
C LYS A 22 -4.62 -13.94 -19.95
N PHE A 23 -4.87 -13.09 -18.96
CA PHE A 23 -5.15 -13.53 -17.58
C PHE A 23 -6.35 -12.75 -17.01
N PRO A 24 -7.54 -12.99 -17.59
CA PRO A 24 -8.73 -12.20 -17.19
C PRO A 24 -9.14 -12.40 -15.74
N VAL A 25 -9.01 -13.59 -15.20
CA VAL A 25 -9.38 -13.88 -13.81
C VAL A 25 -8.41 -13.18 -12.84
N MET A 26 -7.13 -13.30 -13.11
CA MET A 26 -6.09 -12.67 -12.27
C MET A 26 -6.25 -11.15 -12.23
N THR A 27 -6.43 -10.54 -13.39
CA THR A 27 -6.51 -9.07 -13.47
C THR A 27 -7.80 -8.53 -12.85
N ALA A 28 -8.91 -9.22 -13.04
CA ALA A 28 -10.18 -8.85 -12.39
C ALA A 28 -10.06 -8.95 -10.87
N GLU A 29 -9.44 -10.01 -10.35
CA GLU A 29 -9.25 -10.19 -8.91
C GLU A 29 -8.30 -9.13 -8.34
N PHE A 30 -7.25 -8.78 -9.07
CA PHE A 30 -6.33 -7.72 -8.66
C PHE A 30 -7.08 -6.39 -8.43
N LYS A 31 -7.91 -6.00 -9.39
CA LYS A 31 -8.71 -4.78 -9.29
C LYS A 31 -9.70 -4.83 -8.13
N ARG A 32 -10.31 -5.99 -7.92
CA ARG A 32 -11.25 -6.18 -6.82
C ARG A 32 -10.56 -6.01 -5.46
N ILE A 33 -9.37 -6.60 -5.31
CA ILE A 33 -8.55 -6.47 -4.10
C ILE A 33 -8.19 -5.00 -3.86
N GLN A 34 -7.75 -4.29 -4.90
CA GLN A 34 -7.41 -2.86 -4.79
C GLN A 34 -8.61 -2.03 -4.30
N ALA A 35 -9.78 -2.25 -4.87
CA ALA A 35 -10.99 -1.54 -4.49
C ALA A 35 -11.37 -1.81 -3.02
N GLN A 36 -11.25 -3.06 -2.59
CA GLN A 36 -11.52 -3.48 -1.23
C GLN A 36 -10.55 -2.83 -0.23
N GLN A 37 -9.27 -2.81 -0.57
CA GLN A 37 -8.24 -2.18 0.25
C GLN A 37 -8.43 -0.67 0.35
N TYR A 38 -8.82 -0.04 -0.73
CA TYR A 38 -9.13 1.39 -0.74
C TYR A 38 -10.26 1.72 0.23
N GLU A 39 -11.35 0.97 0.18
CA GLU A 39 -12.49 1.16 1.10
C GLU A 39 -12.07 1.00 2.56
N LEU A 40 -11.33 -0.07 2.86
CA LEU A 40 -10.84 -0.32 4.21
C LEU A 40 -9.89 0.79 4.68
N PHE A 41 -9.01 1.25 3.80
CA PHE A 41 -8.12 2.38 4.07
C PHE A 41 -8.91 3.63 4.47
N CYS A 42 -9.93 3.96 3.71
CA CYS A 42 -10.76 5.13 3.99
C CYS A 42 -11.50 4.99 5.34
N ARG A 43 -12.02 3.81 5.65
CA ARG A 43 -12.67 3.54 6.94
C ARG A 43 -11.70 3.72 8.10
N LYS A 44 -10.47 3.20 7.97
CA LYS A 44 -9.43 3.35 8.99
C LYS A 44 -9.05 4.82 9.16
N GLN A 45 -8.91 5.57 8.07
CA GLN A 45 -8.60 6.99 8.15
C GLN A 45 -9.72 7.80 8.80
N SER A 46 -10.96 7.42 8.60
CA SER A 46 -12.10 8.02 9.29
C SER A 46 -11.98 7.91 10.82
N ASN A 47 -11.41 6.82 11.31
CA ASN A 47 -11.22 6.58 12.74
C ASN A 47 -9.93 7.22 13.29
N TYR A 48 -8.81 7.07 12.55
CA TYR A 48 -7.48 7.41 13.05
C TYR A 48 -7.05 8.83 12.71
N GLY A 49 -7.52 9.38 11.57
CA GLY A 49 -6.99 10.61 11.02
C GLY A 49 -5.56 10.43 10.51
N PRO A 50 -4.93 11.51 10.03
CA PRO A 50 -3.61 11.42 9.39
C PRO A 50 -2.43 11.31 10.37
N ASP A 51 -2.61 11.69 11.62
CA ASP A 51 -1.50 11.81 12.59
C ASP A 51 -0.87 10.47 12.97
N ASN A 52 -1.57 9.36 12.77
CA ASN A 52 -1.01 8.03 13.01
C ASN A 52 0.18 7.74 12.10
N ILE A 53 0.31 8.45 11.00
CA ILE A 53 1.41 8.32 10.04
C ILE A 53 2.35 9.52 10.11
N SER A 54 1.78 10.73 10.13
CA SER A 54 2.56 11.99 10.07
C SER A 54 3.03 12.49 11.42
N MET A 55 2.51 11.95 12.52
CA MET A 55 2.82 12.38 13.89
C MET A 55 2.60 13.89 14.08
N GLY A 56 1.51 14.40 13.49
CA GLY A 56 1.13 15.81 13.57
C GLY A 56 1.91 16.73 12.63
N SER A 57 2.82 16.22 11.82
CA SER A 57 3.58 17.03 10.86
C SER A 57 2.76 17.26 9.60
N SER A 58 2.98 18.42 8.96
CA SER A 58 2.42 18.71 7.63
C SER A 58 3.16 17.96 6.52
N LEU A 59 4.33 17.36 6.84
CA LEU A 59 5.19 16.65 5.89
C LEU A 59 5.73 17.55 4.76
N GLU A 60 5.79 18.86 5.01
CA GLU A 60 6.34 19.80 4.05
C GLU A 60 7.85 19.67 3.92
N ARG A 61 8.53 19.32 5.02
CA ARG A 61 9.99 19.19 5.04
C ARG A 61 10.40 17.76 4.75
N GLU A 62 11.49 17.59 4.02
CA GLU A 62 12.03 16.28 3.69
C GLU A 62 12.36 15.45 4.93
N GLN A 63 12.91 16.07 5.96
CA GLN A 63 13.25 15.37 7.21
C GLN A 63 12.02 14.81 7.92
N ASP A 64 10.88 15.51 7.86
CA ASP A 64 9.63 15.02 8.44
C ASP A 64 9.07 13.84 7.65
N ARG A 65 9.19 13.88 6.33
CA ARG A 65 8.81 12.76 5.48
C ARG A 65 9.69 11.54 5.75
N LYS A 66 10.99 11.74 5.91
CA LYS A 66 11.93 10.65 6.25
C LYS A 66 11.58 9.99 7.58
N LEU A 67 11.25 10.79 8.59
CA LEU A 67 10.86 10.27 9.89
C LEU A 67 9.58 9.43 9.80
N SER A 68 8.59 9.93 9.06
CA SER A 68 7.34 9.19 8.83
C SER A 68 7.60 7.88 8.08
N LEU A 69 8.48 7.89 7.08
CA LEU A 69 8.86 6.69 6.33
C LEU A 69 9.60 5.68 7.21
N GLN A 70 10.41 6.15 8.15
CA GLN A 70 11.06 5.26 9.13
C GLN A 70 10.04 4.59 10.04
N GLY A 71 9.03 5.34 10.47
CA GLY A 71 7.93 4.77 11.25
C GLY A 71 7.16 3.69 10.48
N LEU A 72 6.91 3.95 9.21
CA LEU A 72 6.29 2.95 8.33
C LEU A 72 7.16 1.72 8.14
N PHE A 73 8.48 1.91 8.06
CA PHE A 73 9.41 0.79 7.96
C PHE A 73 9.28 -0.15 9.18
N PHE A 74 9.22 0.40 10.39
CA PHE A 74 9.07 -0.43 11.59
C PHE A 74 7.76 -1.21 11.57
N ARG A 75 6.66 -0.59 11.17
CA ARG A 75 5.37 -1.27 11.05
C ARG A 75 5.41 -2.36 9.99
N LEU A 76 6.02 -2.06 8.85
CA LEU A 76 6.17 -3.02 7.76
C LEU A 76 7.03 -4.21 8.19
N ASN A 77 8.12 -3.93 8.90
CA ASN A 77 9.01 -4.96 9.41
C ASN A 77 8.27 -5.93 10.34
N ASP A 78 7.40 -5.42 11.21
CA ASP A 78 6.58 -6.26 12.08
C ASP A 78 5.67 -7.19 11.29
N LYS A 79 5.04 -6.67 10.24
CA LYS A 79 4.16 -7.47 9.37
C LYS A 79 4.93 -8.51 8.57
N ILE A 80 6.11 -8.15 8.07
CA ILE A 80 7.00 -9.08 7.37
C ILE A 80 7.46 -10.20 8.30
N ASN A 81 7.82 -9.87 9.53
CA ASN A 81 8.20 -10.87 10.52
C ASN A 81 7.04 -11.81 10.85
N ARG A 82 5.83 -11.28 10.99
CA ARG A 82 4.63 -12.10 11.22
C ARG A 82 4.39 -13.06 10.05
N TYR A 83 4.48 -12.55 8.81
CA TYR A 83 4.37 -13.35 7.59
C TYR A 83 5.38 -14.50 7.59
N LYS A 84 6.64 -14.17 7.91
CA LYS A 84 7.72 -15.14 8.01
C LYS A 84 7.40 -16.23 9.04
N GLN A 85 6.97 -15.84 10.24
CA GLN A 85 6.67 -16.79 11.30
C GLN A 85 5.52 -17.73 10.92
N MET A 86 4.47 -17.21 10.32
CA MET A 86 3.30 -18.00 9.97
C MET A 86 3.54 -18.95 8.80
N ILE A 87 4.25 -18.50 7.77
CA ILE A 87 4.47 -19.28 6.54
C ILE A 87 5.70 -20.20 6.63
N MET A 88 6.81 -19.68 7.12
CA MET A 88 8.08 -20.43 7.13
C MET A 88 8.24 -21.30 8.37
N PHE A 89 7.68 -20.91 9.51
CA PHE A 89 7.82 -21.64 10.75
C PHE A 89 6.52 -22.23 11.28
N GLY A 90 5.41 -22.05 10.55
CA GLY A 90 4.15 -22.67 10.88
C GLY A 90 3.49 -22.18 12.17
N SER A 91 3.80 -20.97 12.63
CA SER A 91 3.21 -20.41 13.83
C SER A 91 1.70 -20.22 13.68
N ASN A 92 0.94 -20.48 14.73
CA ASN A 92 -0.50 -20.25 14.76
C ASN A 92 -0.81 -18.78 15.03
N ASP A 93 -1.97 -18.34 14.56
CA ASP A 93 -2.48 -17.01 14.87
C ASP A 93 -2.98 -16.99 16.33
N ALA A 94 -2.17 -16.40 17.21
CA ALA A 94 -2.49 -16.31 18.63
C ALA A 94 -3.20 -15.02 19.04
N VAL A 95 -3.28 -14.01 18.12
CA VAL A 95 -3.79 -12.67 18.44
C VAL A 95 -5.04 -12.30 17.62
N GLY A 96 -5.57 -13.22 16.81
CA GLY A 96 -6.77 -12.96 16.01
C GLY A 96 -6.54 -12.15 14.74
N GLU A 97 -5.28 -11.96 14.32
CA GLU A 97 -4.95 -11.32 13.05
C GLU A 97 -4.62 -12.39 12.03
N SER A 98 -5.43 -12.51 10.99
CA SER A 98 -5.21 -13.52 9.94
C SER A 98 -4.00 -13.17 9.07
N LEU A 99 -3.48 -14.19 8.35
CA LEU A 99 -2.43 -13.97 7.36
C LEU A 99 -2.90 -13.05 6.24
N ASP A 100 -4.17 -13.14 5.86
CA ASP A 100 -4.77 -12.26 4.86
C ASP A 100 -4.75 -10.80 5.33
N ASP A 101 -5.07 -10.53 6.59
CA ASP A 101 -4.98 -9.18 7.17
C ASP A 101 -3.55 -8.66 7.12
N THR A 102 -2.57 -9.53 7.39
CA THR A 102 -1.15 -9.18 7.31
C THR A 102 -0.76 -8.76 5.88
N PHE A 103 -1.22 -9.50 4.87
CA PHE A 103 -0.97 -9.14 3.47
C PHE A 103 -1.61 -7.81 3.09
N LYS A 104 -2.82 -7.55 3.55
CA LYS A 104 -3.50 -6.27 3.33
C LYS A 104 -2.71 -5.11 3.91
N ASP A 105 -2.21 -5.27 5.13
CA ASP A 105 -1.40 -4.23 5.78
C ASP A 105 -0.10 -3.99 5.03
N ILE A 106 0.62 -5.04 4.62
CA ILE A 106 1.86 -4.90 3.84
C ILE A 106 1.60 -4.12 2.55
N SER A 107 0.55 -4.47 1.83
CA SER A 107 0.16 -3.84 0.58
C SER A 107 -0.16 -2.36 0.76
N VAL A 108 -0.99 -2.03 1.75
CA VAL A 108 -1.44 -0.66 2.01
C VAL A 108 -0.30 0.21 2.54
N TYR A 109 0.58 -0.31 3.37
CA TYR A 109 1.73 0.46 3.85
C TYR A 109 2.64 0.92 2.71
N GLY A 110 2.79 0.12 1.64
CA GLY A 110 3.52 0.53 0.46
C GLY A 110 2.87 1.72 -0.25
N ILE A 111 1.55 1.75 -0.32
CA ILE A 111 0.81 2.87 -0.90
C ILE A 111 0.94 4.11 0.00
N ILE A 112 0.78 3.94 1.31
CA ILE A 112 0.93 5.04 2.28
C ILE A 112 2.32 5.66 2.15
N ALA A 113 3.37 4.84 2.03
CA ALA A 113 4.73 5.33 1.85
C ALA A 113 4.85 6.22 0.60
N GLN A 114 4.20 5.84 -0.49
CA GLN A 114 4.19 6.64 -1.72
C GLN A 114 3.45 7.97 -1.50
N LEU A 115 2.36 7.97 -0.76
CA LEU A 115 1.64 9.20 -0.41
C LEU A 115 2.48 10.12 0.46
N VAL A 116 3.20 9.59 1.43
CA VAL A 116 4.12 10.37 2.28
C VAL A 116 5.25 10.95 1.44
N GLN A 117 5.91 10.13 0.64
CA GLN A 117 7.04 10.55 -0.19
C GLN A 117 6.65 11.64 -1.19
N SER A 118 5.46 11.57 -1.75
CA SER A 118 4.97 12.55 -2.72
C SER A 118 4.43 13.83 -2.07
N GLY A 119 4.41 13.91 -0.73
CA GLY A 119 3.92 15.06 0.00
C GLY A 119 2.40 15.20 -0.01
N LYS A 120 1.67 14.13 -0.33
CA LYS A 120 0.20 14.17 -0.46
C LYS A 120 -0.56 13.55 0.72
N TRP A 121 0.17 12.99 1.67
CA TRP A 121 -0.47 12.42 2.84
C TRP A 121 -1.22 13.49 3.64
N GLY A 122 -2.50 13.25 3.93
CA GLY A 122 -3.33 14.18 4.70
C GLY A 122 -3.75 15.45 3.98
N LYS A 123 -3.56 15.52 2.66
CA LYS A 123 -3.95 16.69 1.86
C LYS A 123 -5.31 16.51 1.20
#